data_6e2772abfb397a7052bc66501210008d
#
_entry.id   6e2772abfb397a7052bc66501210008d
#
_cell.length_a   1.000
_cell.length_b   1.000
_cell.length_c   1.000
_cell.angle_alpha   90.00
_cell.angle_beta   90.00
_cell.angle_gamma   90.00
#
_symmetry.space_group_name_H-M   'P 1'
#
loop_
_entity.id
_entity.type
_entity.pdbx_description
1 polymer ?
#
loop_
_entity_poly.entity_id
_entity_poly.type
_entity_poly.pdbx_seq_one_letter_code
_entity_poly.pdbx_strand_id
1 'polypeptide(L)'
;LPFISLATISALREFPSVNSSFDIEKGIHDIHSHVNLGIAVDLNQEGLLVGTIAEADSFNLKGLARKISETSRLLRDGKYGLEDVTGSTFTISNNGSFNSFITSPIINQPNVAILSTESVKKRPVVIQSQDGTDSIAIRHIGVLSLTWDHRVFDGSIALLFLNHIKDKLEN
;
A
#
# COMPACT_ATOMS: atom_id res chain seq x y z
N LEU A 1 0.32 9.60 -2.35
CA LEU A 1 0.75 8.21 -2.53
C LEU A 1 2.23 7.99 -2.16
N PRO A 2 3.24 8.79 -2.61
CA PRO A 2 4.66 8.52 -2.32
C PRO A 2 5.01 8.42 -0.83
N PHE A 3 4.42 9.24 0.04
CA PHE A 3 4.61 9.16 1.49
C PHE A 3 4.09 7.83 2.06
N ILE A 4 2.88 7.43 1.64
CA ILE A 4 2.30 6.15 2.05
C ILE A 4 3.18 5.00 1.55
N SER A 5 3.64 5.04 0.30
CA SER A 5 4.54 4.02 -0.25
C SER A 5 5.84 3.90 0.54
N LEU A 6 6.46 5.03 0.92
CA LEU A 6 7.69 5.01 1.71
C LEU A 6 7.46 4.43 3.13
N ALA A 7 6.36 4.81 3.78
CA ALA A 7 5.97 4.26 5.08
C ALA A 7 5.67 2.76 4.98
N THR A 8 5.00 2.33 3.89
CA THR A 8 4.72 0.91 3.61
C THR A 8 6.02 0.12 3.42
N ILE A 9 6.97 0.64 2.64
CA ILE A 9 8.29 -0.01 2.44
C ILE A 9 9.02 -0.17 3.79
N SER A 10 8.97 0.85 4.66
CA SER A 10 9.53 0.73 6.02
C SER A 10 8.85 -0.38 6.82
N ALA A 11 7.52 -0.50 6.73
CA ALA A 11 6.77 -1.55 7.41
C ALA A 11 7.06 -2.95 6.84
N LEU A 12 7.23 -3.10 5.52
CA LEU A 12 7.57 -4.37 4.89
C LEU A 12 8.94 -4.91 5.33
N ARG A 13 9.88 -4.03 5.67
CA ARG A 13 11.18 -4.42 6.23
C ARG A 13 11.08 -4.89 7.68
N GLU A 14 10.16 -4.31 8.45
CA GLU A 14 9.91 -4.69 9.86
C GLU A 14 9.06 -5.96 9.96
N PHE A 15 8.15 -6.19 9.00
CA PHE A 15 7.25 -7.34 8.94
C PHE A 15 7.47 -8.17 7.67
N PRO A 16 8.57 -8.95 7.57
CA PRO A 16 8.94 -9.65 6.32
C PRO A 16 7.89 -10.63 5.81
N SER A 17 7.10 -11.25 6.69
CA SER A 17 6.00 -12.15 6.30
C SER A 17 4.93 -11.47 5.45
N VAL A 18 4.79 -10.14 5.55
CA VAL A 18 3.86 -9.35 4.72
C VAL A 18 4.43 -9.12 3.30
N ASN A 19 5.76 -9.12 3.16
CA ASN A 19 6.46 -9.01 1.87
C ASN A 19 6.81 -10.40 1.34
N SER A 20 5.79 -11.19 1.04
CA SER A 20 5.99 -12.58 0.64
C SER A 20 4.99 -13.03 -0.43
N SER A 21 5.22 -14.21 -0.97
CA SER A 21 4.31 -14.92 -1.86
C SER A 21 4.03 -16.33 -1.35
N PHE A 22 2.84 -16.85 -1.62
CA PHE A 22 2.42 -18.16 -1.19
C PHE A 22 1.86 -18.97 -2.35
N ASP A 23 2.52 -20.09 -2.66
CA ASP A 23 2.10 -21.08 -3.65
C ASP A 23 1.43 -22.26 -2.92
N ILE A 24 0.09 -22.30 -2.96
CA ILE A 24 -0.67 -23.34 -2.26
C ILE A 24 -0.48 -24.73 -2.87
N GLU A 25 -0.26 -24.81 -4.18
CA GLU A 25 -0.12 -26.12 -4.86
C GLU A 25 1.20 -26.79 -4.47
N LYS A 26 2.25 -25.99 -4.32
CA LYS A 26 3.58 -26.47 -3.92
C LYS A 26 3.79 -26.44 -2.40
N GLY A 27 2.93 -25.73 -1.65
CA GLY A 27 3.13 -25.50 -0.22
C GLY A 27 4.36 -24.64 0.08
N ILE A 28 4.74 -23.74 -0.84
CA ILE A 28 5.93 -22.91 -0.72
C ILE A 28 5.51 -21.51 -0.27
N HIS A 29 6.18 -21.01 0.78
CA HIS A 29 6.08 -19.63 1.26
C HIS A 29 7.44 -18.95 1.07
N ASP A 30 7.50 -18.01 0.12
CA ASP A 30 8.71 -17.27 -0.21
C ASP A 30 8.67 -15.86 0.40
N ILE A 31 9.60 -15.57 1.29
CA ILE A 31 9.80 -14.24 1.87
C ILE A 31 10.83 -13.49 1.01
N HIS A 32 10.44 -12.30 0.51
CA HIS A 32 11.28 -11.50 -0.37
C HIS A 32 12.21 -10.58 0.42
N SER A 33 13.50 -10.56 0.05
CA SER A 33 14.52 -9.71 0.69
C SER A 33 14.53 -8.26 0.18
N HIS A 34 13.86 -8.00 -0.96
CA HIS A 34 13.70 -6.69 -1.60
C HIS A 34 12.21 -6.37 -1.75
N VAL A 35 11.88 -5.12 -1.99
CA VAL A 35 10.50 -4.68 -2.20
C VAL A 35 10.32 -4.26 -3.66
N ASN A 36 9.60 -5.08 -4.42
CA ASN A 36 9.07 -4.68 -5.72
C ASN A 36 7.63 -4.20 -5.50
N LEU A 37 7.44 -2.87 -5.52
CA LEU A 37 6.17 -2.27 -5.14
C LEU A 37 5.21 -2.24 -6.33
N GLY A 38 4.11 -2.98 -6.23
CA GLY A 38 2.99 -2.93 -7.14
C GLY A 38 2.10 -1.71 -6.86
N ILE A 39 1.80 -0.93 -7.90
CA ILE A 39 0.84 0.18 -7.82
C ILE A 39 -0.33 -0.13 -8.75
N ALA A 40 -1.53 -0.21 -8.20
CA ALA A 40 -2.76 -0.37 -9.00
C ALA A 40 -3.06 0.92 -9.76
N VAL A 41 -3.19 0.81 -11.08
CA VAL A 41 -3.41 1.94 -12.00
C VAL A 41 -4.68 1.69 -12.79
N ASP A 42 -5.65 2.59 -12.64
CA ASP A 42 -6.84 2.63 -13.47
C ASP A 42 -6.50 3.13 -14.88
N LEU A 43 -6.95 2.41 -15.89
CA LEU A 43 -6.76 2.69 -17.31
C LEU A 43 -7.98 3.45 -17.88
N ASN A 44 -8.34 4.57 -17.25
CA ASN A 44 -9.45 5.42 -17.66
C ASN A 44 -10.80 4.66 -17.72
N GLN A 45 -11.03 3.77 -16.74
CA GLN A 45 -12.21 2.90 -16.61
C GLN A 45 -12.31 1.78 -17.66
N GLU A 46 -11.30 1.59 -18.49
CA GLU A 46 -11.23 0.48 -19.46
C GLU A 46 -10.60 -0.78 -18.85
N GLY A 47 -10.04 -0.68 -17.65
CA GLY A 47 -9.40 -1.78 -16.93
C GLY A 47 -8.51 -1.32 -15.79
N LEU A 48 -7.90 -2.28 -15.11
CA LEU A 48 -6.96 -2.06 -14.02
C LEU A 48 -5.70 -2.89 -14.28
N LEU A 49 -4.54 -2.26 -14.15
CA LEU A 49 -3.25 -2.95 -14.16
C LEU A 49 -2.47 -2.64 -12.89
N VAL A 50 -1.64 -3.59 -12.45
CA VAL A 50 -0.68 -3.37 -11.37
C VAL A 50 0.69 -3.14 -12.01
N GLY A 51 1.19 -1.90 -11.93
CA GLY A 51 2.53 -1.55 -12.37
C GLY A 51 3.55 -1.83 -11.29
N THR A 52 4.66 -2.45 -11.64
CA THR A 52 5.73 -2.87 -10.71
C THR A 52 6.86 -1.85 -10.71
N ILE A 53 7.22 -1.35 -9.54
CA ILE A 53 8.42 -0.56 -9.31
C ILE A 53 9.44 -1.49 -8.66
N ALA A 54 10.40 -1.99 -9.46
CA ALA A 54 11.44 -2.86 -8.98
C ALA A 54 12.35 -2.14 -7.98
N GLU A 55 12.83 -2.88 -6.96
CA GLU A 55 13.73 -2.38 -5.92
C GLU A 55 13.27 -1.05 -5.31
N ALA A 56 11.94 -0.93 -5.06
CA ALA A 56 11.33 0.31 -4.58
C ALA A 56 11.96 0.80 -3.26
N ASP A 57 12.51 -0.10 -2.48
CA ASP A 57 13.21 0.17 -1.22
C ASP A 57 14.62 0.78 -1.39
N SER A 58 15.14 0.88 -2.62
CA SER A 58 16.37 1.61 -2.96
C SER A 58 16.14 3.12 -3.17
N PHE A 59 14.88 3.56 -3.36
CA PHE A 59 14.57 4.95 -3.67
C PHE A 59 14.29 5.78 -2.41
N ASN A 60 14.74 7.04 -2.44
CA ASN A 60 14.24 8.07 -1.53
C ASN A 60 12.86 8.58 -1.99
N LEU A 61 12.21 9.41 -1.16
CA LEU A 61 10.87 9.96 -1.44
C LEU A 61 10.73 10.59 -2.83
N LYS A 62 11.72 11.37 -3.27
CA LYS A 62 11.70 12.06 -4.57
C LYS A 62 11.83 11.06 -5.73
N GLY A 63 12.72 10.08 -5.60
CA GLY A 63 12.90 9.00 -6.57
C GLY A 63 11.64 8.15 -6.71
N LEU A 64 11.06 7.75 -5.57
CA LEU A 64 9.84 6.96 -5.53
C LEU A 64 8.64 7.71 -6.13
N ALA A 65 8.49 9.01 -5.83
CA ALA A 65 7.44 9.85 -6.42
C ALA A 65 7.55 9.91 -7.95
N ARG A 66 8.77 10.06 -8.47
CA ARG A 66 9.02 10.06 -9.91
C ARG A 66 8.68 8.71 -10.52
N LYS A 67 9.14 7.61 -9.92
CA LYS A 67 8.87 6.24 -10.41
C LYS A 67 7.38 5.93 -10.44
N ILE A 68 6.62 6.26 -9.39
CA ILE A 68 5.16 6.09 -9.36
C ILE A 68 4.49 6.84 -10.51
N SER A 69 4.91 8.08 -10.78
CA SER A 69 4.35 8.89 -11.87
C SER A 69 4.69 8.31 -13.26
N GLU A 70 5.97 7.91 -13.46
CA GLU A 70 6.45 7.29 -14.69
C GLU A 70 5.70 5.99 -14.99
N THR A 71 5.61 5.07 -14.01
CA THR A 71 4.90 3.79 -14.14
C THR A 71 3.42 4.01 -14.48
N SER A 72 2.74 4.91 -13.76
CA SER A 72 1.32 5.19 -14.02
C SER A 72 1.07 5.75 -15.42
N ARG A 73 1.97 6.61 -15.92
CA ARG A 73 1.89 7.15 -17.28
C ARG A 73 2.16 6.07 -18.31
N LEU A 74 3.21 5.27 -18.13
CA LEU A 74 3.59 4.17 -19.03
C LEU A 74 2.42 3.22 -19.27
N LEU A 75 1.72 2.83 -18.17
CA LEU A 75 0.56 1.94 -18.26
C LEU A 75 -0.61 2.57 -18.99
N ARG A 76 -0.96 3.83 -18.68
CA ARG A 76 -2.06 4.55 -19.36
C ARG A 76 -1.80 4.81 -20.84
N ASP A 77 -0.52 4.99 -21.21
CA ASP A 77 -0.10 5.17 -22.60
C ASP A 77 -0.03 3.84 -23.38
N GLY A 78 -0.24 2.68 -22.73
CA GLY A 78 -0.13 1.37 -23.34
C GLY A 78 1.29 0.99 -23.79
N LYS A 79 2.33 1.63 -23.21
CA LYS A 79 3.74 1.47 -23.59
C LYS A 79 4.53 0.62 -22.60
N TYR A 80 3.92 -0.39 -22.02
CA TYR A 80 4.51 -1.26 -21.00
C TYR A 80 4.89 -2.64 -21.56
N GLY A 81 5.94 -3.22 -21.01
CA GLY A 81 6.32 -4.61 -21.21
C GLY A 81 5.80 -5.52 -20.09
N LEU A 82 6.10 -6.81 -20.20
CA LEU A 82 5.71 -7.80 -19.19
C LEU A 82 6.37 -7.51 -17.84
N GLU A 83 7.63 -7.07 -17.85
CA GLU A 83 8.41 -6.70 -16.67
C GLU A 83 7.80 -5.53 -15.87
N ASP A 84 7.05 -4.64 -16.54
CA ASP A 84 6.41 -3.50 -15.89
C ASP A 84 5.14 -3.88 -15.12
N VAL A 85 4.58 -5.07 -15.36
CA VAL A 85 3.30 -5.53 -14.78
C VAL A 85 3.39 -6.86 -14.05
N THR A 86 4.60 -7.39 -13.86
CA THR A 86 4.84 -8.66 -13.14
C THR A 86 5.89 -8.48 -12.05
N GLY A 87 6.00 -9.46 -11.15
CA GLY A 87 7.08 -9.53 -10.16
C GLY A 87 6.94 -8.56 -8.98
N SER A 88 5.78 -7.95 -8.77
CA SER A 88 5.52 -7.20 -7.53
C SER A 88 5.50 -8.15 -6.33
N THR A 89 6.05 -7.70 -5.19
CA THR A 89 6.08 -8.46 -3.93
C THR A 89 5.02 -7.99 -2.94
N PHE A 90 4.55 -6.75 -3.10
CA PHE A 90 3.45 -6.15 -2.34
C PHE A 90 2.74 -5.11 -3.20
N THR A 91 1.43 -4.97 -3.05
CA THR A 91 0.65 -4.04 -3.90
C THR A 91 -0.04 -2.96 -3.06
N ILE A 92 -0.06 -1.72 -3.59
CA ILE A 92 -0.87 -0.61 -3.06
C ILE A 92 -1.94 -0.23 -4.09
N SER A 93 -3.19 -0.19 -3.64
CA SER A 93 -4.33 0.37 -4.39
C SER A 93 -4.67 1.76 -3.86
N ASN A 94 -4.62 2.79 -4.72
CA ASN A 94 -4.94 4.16 -4.33
C ASN A 94 -6.31 4.57 -4.86
N ASN A 95 -7.31 4.50 -4.00
CA ASN A 95 -8.71 4.84 -4.31
C ASN A 95 -9.08 6.29 -3.94
N GLY A 96 -8.11 7.06 -3.41
CA GLY A 96 -8.34 8.43 -2.96
C GLY A 96 -8.88 9.38 -4.03
N SER A 97 -8.49 9.20 -5.30
CA SER A 97 -8.98 9.97 -6.44
C SER A 97 -10.46 9.73 -6.76
N PHE A 98 -11.02 8.61 -6.34
CA PHE A 98 -12.43 8.22 -6.55
C PHE A 98 -13.32 8.64 -5.39
N ASN A 99 -12.83 9.47 -4.48
CA ASN A 99 -13.60 9.97 -3.34
C ASN A 99 -14.06 8.87 -2.35
N SER A 100 -13.34 7.75 -2.33
CA SER A 100 -13.64 6.58 -1.49
C SER A 100 -13.49 6.88 0.00
N PHE A 101 -14.22 6.14 0.84
CA PHE A 101 -14.09 6.21 2.29
C PHE A 101 -13.36 4.99 2.86
N ILE A 102 -13.77 3.81 2.42
CA ILE A 102 -13.17 2.52 2.77
C ILE A 102 -13.43 1.54 1.63
N THR A 103 -12.43 0.76 1.29
CA THR A 103 -12.51 -0.34 0.32
C THR A 103 -11.82 -1.57 0.89
N SER A 104 -12.22 -2.74 0.40
CA SER A 104 -11.55 -4.02 0.68
C SER A 104 -10.92 -4.50 -0.63
N PRO A 105 -9.64 -4.22 -0.87
CA PRO A 105 -8.99 -4.60 -2.13
C PRO A 105 -8.85 -6.11 -2.24
N ILE A 106 -8.83 -6.62 -3.46
CA ILE A 106 -8.57 -8.03 -3.76
C ILE A 106 -7.05 -8.20 -3.93
N ILE A 107 -6.48 -9.22 -3.30
CA ILE A 107 -5.05 -9.51 -3.36
C ILE A 107 -4.61 -9.76 -4.80
N ASN A 108 -3.54 -9.09 -5.21
CA ASN A 108 -2.87 -9.32 -6.50
C ASN A 108 -1.91 -10.52 -6.34
N GLN A 109 -2.40 -11.72 -6.62
CA GLN A 109 -1.58 -12.93 -6.53
C GLN A 109 -0.33 -12.86 -7.42
N PRO A 110 0.84 -13.39 -6.99
CA PRO A 110 1.07 -14.23 -5.81
C PRO A 110 1.36 -13.46 -4.50
N ASN A 111 1.20 -12.11 -4.46
CA ASN A 111 1.35 -11.37 -3.20
C ASN A 111 0.42 -11.95 -2.14
N VAL A 112 0.81 -11.88 -0.88
CA VAL A 112 -0.02 -12.33 0.25
C VAL A 112 -0.84 -11.23 0.88
N ALA A 113 -0.60 -9.98 0.49
CA ALA A 113 -1.34 -8.83 1.00
C ALA A 113 -1.38 -7.67 0.01
N ILE A 114 -2.37 -6.80 0.21
CA ILE A 114 -2.57 -5.56 -0.53
C ILE A 114 -3.08 -4.46 0.41
N LEU A 115 -2.47 -3.28 0.33
CA LEU A 115 -2.88 -2.08 1.05
C LEU A 115 -3.79 -1.22 0.18
N SER A 116 -4.96 -0.83 0.69
CA SER A 116 -5.77 0.22 0.09
C SER A 116 -5.59 1.53 0.84
N THR A 117 -5.54 2.63 0.09
CA THR A 117 -5.50 3.99 0.63
C THR A 117 -6.65 4.79 0.06
N GLU A 118 -7.33 5.53 0.94
CA GLU A 118 -8.57 6.21 0.64
C GLU A 118 -8.39 7.73 0.54
N SER A 119 -9.48 8.44 0.23
CA SER A 119 -9.44 9.90 0.18
C SER A 119 -9.19 10.52 1.55
N VAL A 120 -8.25 11.45 1.59
CA VAL A 120 -7.97 12.28 2.78
C VAL A 120 -8.96 13.44 2.81
N LYS A 121 -9.80 13.50 3.85
CA LYS A 121 -10.85 14.51 4.01
C LYS A 121 -10.86 15.13 5.40
N LYS A 122 -11.38 16.34 5.51
CA LYS A 122 -11.65 16.95 6.81
C LYS A 122 -12.75 16.19 7.53
N ARG A 123 -12.46 15.76 8.78
CA ARG A 123 -13.38 15.05 9.67
C ARG A 123 -13.31 15.62 11.08
N PRO A 124 -14.42 15.62 11.84
CA PRO A 124 -14.36 15.89 13.26
C PRO A 124 -13.67 14.72 13.97
N VAL A 125 -12.76 15.03 14.85
CA VAL A 125 -12.05 14.06 15.70
C VAL A 125 -12.01 14.58 17.13
N VAL A 126 -12.00 13.68 18.09
CA VAL A 126 -11.77 14.04 19.48
C VAL A 126 -10.26 14.21 19.67
N ILE A 127 -9.86 15.33 20.25
CA ILE A 127 -8.50 15.58 20.72
C ILE A 127 -8.52 15.79 22.23
N GLN A 128 -7.57 15.19 22.93
CA GLN A 128 -7.42 15.36 24.37
C GLN A 128 -6.33 16.40 24.65
N SER A 129 -6.67 17.40 25.45
CA SER A 129 -5.74 18.40 25.95
C SER A 129 -4.83 17.82 27.04
N GLN A 130 -3.74 18.52 27.39
CA GLN A 130 -2.81 18.06 28.42
C GLN A 130 -3.44 17.88 29.81
N ASP A 131 -4.52 18.60 30.10
CA ASP A 131 -5.32 18.52 31.34
C ASP A 131 -6.35 17.37 31.33
N GLY A 132 -6.37 16.55 30.25
CA GLY A 132 -7.31 15.45 30.07
C GLY A 132 -8.69 15.84 29.52
N THR A 133 -8.92 17.13 29.21
CA THR A 133 -10.20 17.60 28.67
C THR A 133 -10.31 17.23 27.19
N ASP A 134 -11.46 16.63 26.82
CA ASP A 134 -11.77 16.29 25.44
C ASP A 134 -12.38 17.50 24.70
N SER A 135 -11.96 17.68 23.46
CA SER A 135 -12.50 18.69 22.54
C SER A 135 -12.63 18.14 21.13
N ILE A 136 -13.52 18.73 20.31
CA ILE A 136 -13.68 18.35 18.91
C ILE A 136 -12.82 19.27 18.05
N ALA A 137 -11.97 18.65 17.22
CA ALA A 137 -11.18 19.38 16.23
C ALA A 137 -11.44 18.84 14.83
N ILE A 138 -11.24 19.69 13.83
CA ILE A 138 -11.28 19.28 12.42
C ILE A 138 -9.86 18.92 11.99
N ARG A 139 -9.67 17.68 11.48
CA ARG A 139 -8.40 17.18 10.97
C ARG A 139 -8.58 16.53 9.60
N HIS A 140 -7.51 16.47 8.83
CA HIS A 140 -7.47 15.67 7.61
C HIS A 140 -7.25 14.21 7.99
N ILE A 141 -8.26 13.38 7.71
CA ILE A 141 -8.25 11.94 8.03
C ILE A 141 -8.32 11.13 6.74
N GLY A 142 -7.41 10.20 6.59
CA GLY A 142 -7.43 9.12 5.60
C GLY A 142 -7.64 7.78 6.28
N VAL A 143 -8.15 6.81 5.54
CA VAL A 143 -8.29 5.43 6.00
C VAL A 143 -7.31 4.57 5.21
N LEU A 144 -6.67 3.64 5.90
CA LEU A 144 -5.88 2.56 5.30
C LEU A 144 -6.57 1.25 5.60
N SER A 145 -6.73 0.39 4.61
CA SER A 145 -7.22 -0.97 4.79
C SER A 145 -6.27 -1.99 4.19
N LEU A 146 -6.13 -3.13 4.84
CA LEU A 146 -5.27 -4.23 4.43
C LEU A 146 -6.11 -5.47 4.20
N THR A 147 -5.97 -6.09 3.03
CA THR A 147 -6.43 -7.44 2.78
C THR A 147 -5.21 -8.35 2.75
N TRP A 148 -5.28 -9.51 3.43
CA TRP A 148 -4.17 -10.44 3.49
C TRP A 148 -4.62 -11.89 3.45
N ASP A 149 -3.71 -12.78 3.10
CA ASP A 149 -3.91 -14.22 3.16
C ASP A 149 -3.67 -14.72 4.60
N HIS A 150 -4.76 -15.06 5.28
CA HIS A 150 -4.72 -15.48 6.68
C HIS A 150 -4.02 -16.85 6.92
N ARG A 151 -3.68 -17.56 5.83
CA ARG A 151 -2.85 -18.76 5.89
C ARG A 151 -1.37 -18.46 6.12
N VAL A 152 -0.94 -17.23 5.78
CA VAL A 152 0.46 -16.80 5.85
C VAL A 152 0.78 -16.10 7.18
N PHE A 153 -0.12 -15.22 7.65
CA PHE A 153 0.06 -14.54 8.93
C PHE A 153 -1.27 -14.15 9.57
N ASP A 154 -1.23 -13.93 10.88
CA ASP A 154 -2.40 -13.61 11.69
C ASP A 154 -2.73 -12.12 11.74
N GLY A 155 -3.96 -11.81 12.21
CA GLY A 155 -4.45 -10.45 12.34
C GLY A 155 -3.59 -9.55 13.24
N SER A 156 -2.88 -10.11 14.21
CA SER A 156 -1.94 -9.36 15.05
C SER A 156 -0.82 -8.70 14.21
N ILE A 157 -0.22 -9.47 13.31
CA ILE A 157 0.81 -8.95 12.38
C ILE A 157 0.21 -7.90 11.44
N ALA A 158 -1.00 -8.16 10.90
CA ALA A 158 -1.70 -7.20 10.04
C ALA A 158 -1.93 -5.85 10.74
N LEU A 159 -2.37 -5.87 12.00
CA LEU A 159 -2.62 -4.66 12.78
C LEU A 159 -1.32 -3.93 13.15
N LEU A 160 -0.27 -4.65 13.54
CA LEU A 160 1.04 -4.06 13.84
C LEU A 160 1.66 -3.42 12.57
N PHE A 161 1.53 -4.08 11.43
CA PHE A 161 1.95 -3.53 10.13
C PHE A 161 1.23 -2.22 9.80
N LEU A 162 -0.10 -2.17 9.93
CA LEU A 162 -0.88 -0.95 9.70
C LEU A 162 -0.52 0.16 10.69
N ASN A 163 -0.33 -0.18 11.99
CA ASN A 163 0.09 0.79 13.00
C ASN A 163 1.47 1.36 12.70
N HIS A 164 2.43 0.54 12.24
CA HIS A 164 3.74 1.04 11.82
C HIS A 164 3.64 2.07 10.69
N ILE A 165 2.80 1.80 9.67
CA ILE A 165 2.55 2.75 8.57
C ILE A 165 1.94 4.05 9.12
N LYS A 166 0.92 3.94 9.97
CA LYS A 166 0.26 5.08 10.61
C LYS A 166 1.27 5.94 11.37
N ASP A 167 2.05 5.33 12.25
CA ASP A 167 3.04 6.04 13.08
C ASP A 167 4.10 6.77 12.22
N LYS A 168 4.50 6.17 11.08
CA LYS A 168 5.42 6.81 10.12
C LYS A 168 4.79 7.98 9.35
N LEU A 169 3.48 8.02 9.22
CA LEU A 169 2.76 9.09 8.52
C LEU A 169 2.36 10.24 9.46
N GLU A 170 2.20 9.96 10.76
CA GLU A 170 1.77 10.92 11.77
C GLU A 170 2.95 11.61 12.50
N ASN A 171 4.17 11.04 12.43
CA ASN A 171 5.43 11.55 13.01
C ASN A 171 6.45 11.90 11.91
#